data_84b7971a944672403f555fa40f13772c
#
_entry.id   84b7971a944672403f555fa40f13772c
#
_cell.length_a   1.000
_cell.length_b   1.000
_cell.length_c   1.000
_cell.angle_alpha   90.00
_cell.angle_beta   90.00
_cell.angle_gamma   90.00
#
_symmetry.space_group_name_H-M   'P 1'
#
loop_
_entity.id
_entity.type
_entity.pdbx_description
1 polymer ?
#
loop_
_entity_poly.entity_id
_entity_poly.type
_entity_poly.pdbx_seq_one_letter_code
_entity_poly.pdbx_strand_id
1 'polypeptide(L)'
;MHVVAITRLATTPDAEAVALAGDLATLVYEQKLKLSAALPVVVLKTRDEARAGSLLAAIRARGHAGVRCNADDVVASEDMILVRQPRLDPGALVSGRNRLRWEDIALLVRASVEGEGLLYAFTRSGGTPWLVREQRVRFDALGDAIVATSLHNFAMLVDALRTRARSAAFDERLVARRTVADEIDLLAHVIALSAEHAGASPFR
;
A
#
# COMPACT_ATOMS: atom_id res chain seq x y z
N MET A 1 13.87 -7.16 -8.79
CA MET A 1 13.98 -5.68 -9.07
C MET A 1 13.78 -4.92 -7.76
N HIS A 2 14.69 -3.98 -7.42
CA HIS A 2 14.58 -3.21 -6.18
C HIS A 2 13.77 -1.93 -6.39
N VAL A 3 12.90 -1.62 -5.43
CA VAL A 3 12.10 -0.40 -5.37
C VAL A 3 12.53 0.40 -4.15
N VAL A 4 12.79 1.70 -4.31
CA VAL A 4 13.04 2.64 -3.21
C VAL A 4 11.94 3.67 -3.19
N ALA A 5 11.34 3.87 -2.01
CA ALA A 5 10.27 4.85 -1.82
C ALA A 5 10.54 5.74 -0.60
N ILE A 6 10.11 6.99 -0.69
CA ILE A 6 10.02 7.92 0.44
C ILE A 6 8.62 7.83 1.01
N THR A 7 8.49 7.56 2.30
CA THR A 7 7.21 7.41 3.00
C THR A 7 6.87 8.63 3.88
N ARG A 8 7.90 9.40 4.27
CA ARG A 8 7.74 10.67 5.00
C ARG A 8 8.90 11.61 4.68
N LEU A 9 8.58 12.86 4.41
CA LEU A 9 9.57 13.93 4.25
C LEU A 9 9.84 14.64 5.59
N ALA A 10 11.10 14.94 5.84
CA ALA A 10 11.56 15.79 6.95
C ALA A 10 11.76 17.27 6.50
N THR A 11 11.80 17.50 5.19
CA THR A 11 11.97 18.84 4.59
C THR A 11 10.87 19.09 3.56
N THR A 12 10.92 20.26 2.90
CA THR A 12 9.98 20.56 1.83
C THR A 12 10.23 19.69 0.59
N PRO A 13 9.20 19.35 -0.20
CA PRO A 13 9.35 18.62 -1.46
C PRO A 13 10.36 19.27 -2.42
N ASP A 14 10.40 20.61 -2.45
CA ASP A 14 11.32 21.36 -3.32
C ASP A 14 12.78 21.17 -2.94
N ALA A 15 13.10 21.21 -1.65
CA ALA A 15 14.46 21.00 -1.15
C ALA A 15 14.93 19.57 -1.44
N GLU A 16 14.09 18.59 -1.18
CA GLU A 16 14.42 17.18 -1.45
C GLU A 16 14.51 16.89 -2.95
N ALA A 17 13.73 17.54 -3.80
CA ALA A 17 13.81 17.36 -5.24
C ALA A 17 15.18 17.70 -5.83
N VAL A 18 15.84 18.72 -5.28
CA VAL A 18 17.22 19.10 -5.69
C VAL A 18 18.21 18.00 -5.33
N ALA A 19 18.14 17.49 -4.10
CA ALA A 19 19.03 16.43 -3.63
C ALA A 19 18.81 15.12 -4.42
N LEU A 20 17.55 14.69 -4.60
CA LEU A 20 17.22 13.50 -5.39
C LEU A 20 17.65 13.62 -6.85
N ALA A 21 17.53 14.80 -7.46
CA ALA A 21 17.98 15.02 -8.83
C ALA A 21 19.49 14.78 -8.96
N GLY A 22 20.29 15.21 -7.96
CA GLY A 22 21.70 14.91 -7.88
C GLY A 22 21.99 13.41 -7.70
N ASP A 23 21.32 12.76 -6.74
CA ASP A 23 21.50 11.33 -6.46
C ASP A 23 21.15 10.42 -7.65
N LEU A 24 20.15 10.82 -8.42
CA LEU A 24 19.59 10.02 -9.53
C LEU A 24 20.12 10.41 -10.91
N ALA A 25 20.85 11.52 -11.02
CA ALA A 25 21.26 12.15 -12.27
C ALA A 25 20.06 12.46 -13.20
N THR A 26 19.03 13.09 -12.63
CA THR A 26 17.77 13.44 -13.31
C THR A 26 17.48 14.93 -13.22
N LEU A 27 16.36 15.38 -13.83
CA LEU A 27 15.97 16.78 -13.74
C LEU A 27 15.27 17.09 -12.40
N VAL A 28 15.60 18.24 -11.80
CA VAL A 28 14.94 18.70 -10.57
C VAL A 28 13.42 18.80 -10.75
N TYR A 29 12.96 19.24 -11.92
CA TYR A 29 11.55 19.36 -12.22
C TYR A 29 10.80 18.01 -12.15
N GLU A 30 11.40 16.94 -12.66
CA GLU A 30 10.83 15.59 -12.58
C GLU A 30 10.67 15.13 -11.13
N GLN A 31 11.68 15.40 -10.29
CA GLN A 31 11.61 15.04 -8.89
C GLN A 31 10.59 15.89 -8.12
N LYS A 32 10.44 17.18 -8.45
CA LYS A 32 9.38 18.03 -7.91
C LYS A 32 8.00 17.49 -8.23
N LEU A 33 7.74 17.09 -9.48
CA LEU A 33 6.46 16.48 -9.86
C LEU A 33 6.18 15.21 -9.06
N LYS A 34 7.16 14.32 -8.91
CA LYS A 34 7.01 13.10 -8.12
C LYS A 34 6.70 13.41 -6.65
N LEU A 35 7.45 14.31 -6.04
CA LEU A 35 7.32 14.66 -4.61
C LEU A 35 6.10 15.53 -4.30
N SER A 36 5.49 16.18 -5.30
CA SER A 36 4.21 16.89 -5.14
C SER A 36 3.01 15.95 -4.99
N ALA A 37 3.18 14.68 -5.36
CA ALA A 37 2.16 13.67 -5.11
C ALA A 37 2.09 13.30 -3.62
N ALA A 38 0.95 12.72 -3.21
CA ALA A 38 0.82 12.17 -1.85
C ALA A 38 1.86 11.06 -1.60
N LEU A 39 2.46 11.05 -0.41
CA LEU A 39 3.36 9.98 0.03
C LEU A 39 2.58 8.69 0.31
N PRO A 40 3.18 7.51 0.10
CA PRO A 40 4.55 7.26 -0.30
C PRO A 40 4.83 7.57 -1.77
N VAL A 41 6.08 7.88 -2.12
CA VAL A 41 6.53 8.12 -3.49
C VAL A 41 7.65 7.16 -3.85
N VAL A 42 7.48 6.37 -4.90
CA VAL A 42 8.54 5.55 -5.49
C VAL A 42 9.49 6.46 -6.27
N VAL A 43 10.74 6.53 -5.81
CA VAL A 43 11.78 7.41 -6.40
C VAL A 43 12.75 6.66 -7.30
N LEU A 44 12.93 5.36 -7.08
CA LEU A 44 13.81 4.52 -7.89
C LEU A 44 13.24 3.11 -8.06
N LYS A 45 13.31 2.59 -9.30
CA LYS A 45 13.17 1.17 -9.63
C LYS A 45 14.45 0.74 -10.34
N THR A 46 15.18 -0.26 -9.83
CA THR A 46 16.46 -0.69 -10.39
C THR A 46 16.74 -2.17 -10.14
N ARG A 47 17.56 -2.78 -10.98
CA ARG A 47 18.11 -4.13 -10.73
C ARG A 47 19.39 -4.10 -9.90
N ASP A 48 20.00 -2.93 -9.76
CA ASP A 48 21.22 -2.72 -8.98
C ASP A 48 20.87 -2.53 -7.51
N GLU A 49 21.16 -3.55 -6.71
CA GLU A 49 20.91 -3.55 -5.27
C GLU A 49 21.78 -2.52 -4.54
N ALA A 50 23.04 -2.36 -4.95
CA ALA A 50 23.96 -1.42 -4.32
C ALA A 50 23.47 0.02 -4.53
N ARG A 51 23.04 0.36 -5.74
CA ARG A 51 22.43 1.65 -6.07
C ARG A 51 21.19 1.93 -5.24
N ALA A 52 20.31 0.93 -5.10
CA ALA A 52 19.11 1.05 -4.28
C ALA A 52 19.44 1.28 -2.79
N GLY A 53 20.45 0.55 -2.27
CA GLY A 53 20.93 0.70 -0.90
C GLY A 53 21.54 2.07 -0.65
N SER A 54 22.41 2.56 -1.56
CA SER A 54 23.04 3.86 -1.46
C SER A 54 22.02 5.00 -1.48
N LEU A 55 21.02 4.94 -2.37
CA LEU A 55 19.96 5.94 -2.40
C LEU A 55 19.14 5.95 -1.11
N LEU A 56 18.76 4.76 -0.58
CA LEU A 56 18.05 4.68 0.68
C LEU A 56 18.85 5.28 1.84
N ALA A 57 20.15 5.01 1.90
CA ALA A 57 21.05 5.58 2.90
C ALA A 57 21.10 7.12 2.80
N ALA A 58 21.22 7.66 1.58
CA ALA A 58 21.21 9.11 1.33
C ALA A 58 19.89 9.77 1.76
N ILE A 59 18.74 9.16 1.42
CA ILE A 59 17.42 9.62 1.84
C ILE A 59 17.32 9.66 3.37
N ARG A 60 17.74 8.61 4.06
CA ARG A 60 17.71 8.52 5.53
C ARG A 60 18.69 9.49 6.20
N ALA A 61 19.86 9.70 5.63
CA ALA A 61 20.85 10.68 6.13
C ALA A 61 20.30 12.11 6.10
N ARG A 62 19.39 12.43 5.18
CA ARG A 62 18.65 13.70 5.13
C ARG A 62 17.45 13.76 6.09
N GLY A 63 17.23 12.72 6.90
CA GLY A 63 16.16 12.66 7.92
C GLY A 63 14.82 12.20 7.41
N HIS A 64 14.71 11.81 6.14
CA HIS A 64 13.45 11.30 5.59
C HIS A 64 13.20 9.84 6.01
N ALA A 65 11.94 9.45 6.13
CA ALA A 65 11.60 8.03 6.19
C ALA A 65 11.58 7.46 4.77
N GLY A 66 12.37 6.41 4.55
CA GLY A 66 12.42 5.70 3.29
C GLY A 66 12.48 4.20 3.50
N VAL A 67 11.94 3.46 2.53
CA VAL A 67 11.93 2.00 2.50
C VAL A 67 12.51 1.49 1.18
N ARG A 68 13.07 0.28 1.23
CA ARG A 68 13.49 -0.48 0.05
C ARG A 68 12.80 -1.83 0.10
N CYS A 69 12.29 -2.29 -1.00
CA CYS A 69 11.79 -3.66 -1.15
C CYS A 69 12.32 -4.28 -2.45
N ASN A 70 12.39 -5.61 -2.49
CA ASN A 70 12.60 -6.33 -3.73
C ASN A 70 11.23 -6.64 -4.34
N ALA A 71 11.00 -6.19 -5.57
CA ALA A 71 9.73 -6.42 -6.25
C ALA A 71 9.49 -7.92 -6.56
N ASP A 72 10.55 -8.74 -6.58
CA ASP A 72 10.44 -10.17 -6.84
C ASP A 72 9.89 -10.92 -5.59
N ASP A 73 9.97 -10.30 -4.40
CA ASP A 73 9.41 -10.83 -3.15
C ASP A 73 7.94 -10.40 -2.95
N VAL A 74 7.40 -9.67 -3.91
CA VAL A 74 6.07 -9.09 -3.85
C VAL A 74 5.06 -10.02 -4.46
N VAL A 75 4.03 -10.34 -3.69
CA VAL A 75 2.88 -11.09 -4.20
C VAL A 75 2.12 -10.20 -5.18
N ALA A 76 2.03 -10.61 -6.44
CA ALA A 76 1.23 -9.90 -7.44
C ALA A 76 -0.25 -9.93 -7.06
N SER A 77 -1.04 -8.94 -7.52
CA SER A 77 -2.46 -8.86 -7.16
C SER A 77 -3.25 -10.10 -7.57
N GLU A 78 -2.86 -10.75 -8.65
CA GLU A 78 -3.44 -12.01 -9.14
C GLU A 78 -3.17 -13.21 -8.24
N ASP A 79 -2.05 -13.19 -7.51
CA ASP A 79 -1.64 -14.25 -6.57
C ASP A 79 -2.17 -14.00 -5.14
N MET A 80 -2.79 -12.84 -4.90
CA MET A 80 -3.43 -12.53 -3.62
C MET A 80 -4.74 -13.30 -3.44
N ILE A 81 -5.15 -13.48 -2.19
CA ILE A 81 -6.45 -14.07 -1.89
C ILE A 81 -7.53 -13.03 -2.19
N LEU A 82 -8.18 -13.17 -3.37
CA LEU A 82 -9.25 -12.28 -3.79
C LEU A 82 -10.54 -12.56 -3.00
N VAL A 83 -11.02 -11.56 -2.26
CA VAL A 83 -12.26 -11.63 -1.48
C VAL A 83 -13.44 -11.30 -2.38
N ARG A 84 -14.22 -12.31 -2.75
CA ARG A 84 -15.41 -12.14 -3.61
C ARG A 84 -16.72 -12.11 -2.83
N GLN A 85 -16.85 -12.98 -1.84
CA GLN A 85 -18.03 -13.12 -0.98
C GLN A 85 -17.56 -13.12 0.47
N PRO A 86 -17.33 -11.95 1.06
CA PRO A 86 -16.88 -11.86 2.45
C PRO A 86 -17.99 -12.33 3.39
N ARG A 87 -17.60 -13.09 4.41
CA ARG A 87 -18.42 -13.35 5.57
C ARG A 87 -17.65 -12.83 6.80
N LEU A 88 -18.34 -11.98 7.56
CA LEU A 88 -17.73 -11.30 8.71
C LEU A 88 -18.07 -12.06 10.00
N ASP A 89 -17.42 -13.21 10.18
CA ASP A 89 -17.61 -14.03 11.40
C ASP A 89 -17.08 -13.27 12.64
N PRO A 90 -17.52 -13.62 13.87
CA PRO A 90 -17.05 -12.93 15.10
C PRO A 90 -15.53 -12.89 15.26
N GLY A 91 -14.82 -13.93 14.83
CA GLY A 91 -13.35 -14.05 14.99
C GLY A 91 -12.54 -13.90 13.70
N ALA A 92 -13.18 -13.77 12.52
CA ALA A 92 -12.43 -13.81 11.26
C ALA A 92 -13.20 -13.24 10.06
N LEU A 93 -12.45 -12.79 9.05
CA LEU A 93 -12.92 -12.65 7.67
C LEU A 93 -12.84 -14.02 6.98
N VAL A 94 -13.93 -14.42 6.35
CA VAL A 94 -14.01 -15.68 5.59
C VAL A 94 -14.37 -15.37 4.14
N SER A 95 -13.66 -15.96 3.18
CA SER A 95 -13.97 -15.90 1.76
C SER A 95 -13.70 -17.26 1.11
N GLY A 96 -14.77 -17.93 0.68
CA GLY A 96 -14.70 -19.31 0.19
C GLY A 96 -14.16 -20.25 1.27
N ARG A 97 -13.02 -20.90 0.98
CA ARG A 97 -12.34 -21.81 1.92
C ARG A 97 -11.29 -21.11 2.79
N ASN A 98 -11.00 -19.85 2.49
CA ASN A 98 -9.97 -19.09 3.19
C ASN A 98 -10.54 -18.40 4.42
N ARG A 99 -9.76 -18.38 5.49
CA ARG A 99 -10.11 -17.76 6.78
C ARG A 99 -8.94 -16.91 7.28
N LEU A 100 -9.20 -15.64 7.59
CA LEU A 100 -8.25 -14.69 8.15
C LEU A 100 -8.77 -14.19 9.50
N ARG A 101 -8.11 -14.54 10.59
CA ARG A 101 -8.50 -14.07 11.91
C ARG A 101 -8.24 -12.57 12.03
N TRP A 102 -9.12 -11.86 12.73
CA TRP A 102 -8.98 -10.40 12.89
C TRP A 102 -7.67 -10.01 13.58
N GLU A 103 -7.22 -10.80 14.55
CA GLU A 103 -5.97 -10.59 15.27
C GLU A 103 -4.70 -10.81 14.42
N ASP A 104 -4.80 -11.61 13.35
CA ASP A 104 -3.68 -11.89 12.44
C ASP A 104 -3.47 -10.77 11.42
N ILE A 105 -4.41 -9.84 11.29
CA ILE A 105 -4.26 -8.70 10.40
C ILE A 105 -3.28 -7.70 11.05
N ALA A 106 -2.19 -7.41 10.35
CA ALA A 106 -1.21 -6.40 10.76
C ALA A 106 -1.57 -5.01 10.25
N LEU A 107 -2.02 -4.95 8.99
CA LEU A 107 -2.23 -3.70 8.27
C LEU A 107 -3.37 -3.85 7.25
N LEU A 108 -4.21 -2.83 7.19
CA LEU A 108 -5.18 -2.60 6.12
C LEU A 108 -4.75 -1.36 5.34
N VAL A 109 -4.56 -1.51 4.03
CA VAL A 109 -4.25 -0.38 3.12
C VAL A 109 -5.42 -0.17 2.18
N ARG A 110 -6.06 0.98 2.28
CA ARG A 110 -7.08 1.41 1.32
C ARG A 110 -6.44 2.21 0.20
N ALA A 111 -6.82 1.91 -1.03
CA ALA A 111 -6.30 2.56 -2.23
C ALA A 111 -7.41 2.77 -3.25
N SER A 112 -7.11 3.52 -4.31
CA SER A 112 -7.98 3.65 -5.48
C SER A 112 -7.11 3.64 -6.75
N VAL A 113 -7.57 2.92 -7.77
CA VAL A 113 -6.97 2.91 -9.10
C VAL A 113 -8.07 2.98 -10.15
N GLU A 114 -7.95 3.90 -11.12
CA GLU A 114 -8.93 4.08 -12.20
C GLU A 114 -10.38 4.24 -11.70
N GLY A 115 -10.56 4.80 -10.50
CA GLY A 115 -11.86 4.97 -9.88
C GLY A 115 -12.41 3.74 -9.16
N GLU A 116 -11.73 2.58 -9.19
CA GLU A 116 -12.07 1.40 -8.40
C GLU A 116 -11.46 1.48 -7.00
N GLY A 117 -12.25 1.23 -5.97
CA GLY A 117 -11.77 1.08 -4.60
C GLY A 117 -11.10 -0.29 -4.36
N LEU A 118 -9.96 -0.27 -3.67
CA LEU A 118 -9.17 -1.44 -3.30
C LEU A 118 -8.88 -1.43 -1.80
N LEU A 119 -8.90 -2.61 -1.16
CA LEU A 119 -8.43 -2.80 0.20
C LEU A 119 -7.51 -4.01 0.26
N TYR A 120 -6.28 -3.78 0.67
CA TYR A 120 -5.29 -4.82 0.93
C TYR A 120 -5.25 -5.12 2.42
N ALA A 121 -5.21 -6.41 2.79
CA ALA A 121 -4.99 -6.84 4.16
C ALA A 121 -3.72 -7.69 4.25
N PHE A 122 -2.76 -7.21 5.04
CA PHE A 122 -1.48 -7.87 5.29
C PHE A 122 -1.50 -8.56 6.64
N THR A 123 -0.93 -9.76 6.68
CA THR A 123 -0.89 -10.59 7.89
C THR A 123 0.39 -10.38 8.68
N ARG A 124 0.32 -10.56 10.00
CA ARG A 124 1.49 -10.49 10.90
C ARG A 124 2.52 -11.59 10.62
N SER A 125 2.05 -12.74 10.13
CA SER A 125 2.90 -13.89 9.81
C SER A 125 3.59 -13.80 8.44
N GLY A 126 3.33 -12.76 7.65
CA GLY A 126 3.88 -12.63 6.29
C GLY A 126 3.26 -13.60 5.28
N GLY A 127 2.07 -14.15 5.55
CA GLY A 127 1.33 -14.99 4.59
C GLY A 127 0.79 -14.21 3.40
N THR A 128 0.18 -14.93 2.45
CA THR A 128 -0.41 -14.34 1.24
C THR A 128 -1.37 -13.20 1.59
N PRO A 129 -1.18 -11.98 1.07
CA PRO A 129 -2.08 -10.86 1.31
C PRO A 129 -3.48 -11.12 0.77
N TRP A 130 -4.47 -10.46 1.37
CA TRP A 130 -5.86 -10.49 0.90
C TRP A 130 -6.19 -9.20 0.17
N LEU A 131 -6.96 -9.33 -0.90
CA LEU A 131 -7.39 -8.21 -1.74
C LEU A 131 -8.90 -8.16 -1.85
N VAL A 132 -9.50 -7.05 -1.45
CA VAL A 132 -10.91 -6.73 -1.69
C VAL A 132 -10.96 -5.69 -2.80
N ARG A 133 -11.67 -5.98 -3.90
CA ARG A 133 -11.88 -5.05 -5.02
C ARG A 133 -13.37 -4.67 -5.06
N GLU A 134 -13.65 -3.36 -5.11
CA GLU A 134 -15.01 -2.83 -5.12
C GLU A 134 -15.90 -3.46 -6.20
N GLN A 135 -15.36 -3.59 -7.42
CA GLN A 135 -16.10 -4.11 -8.57
C GLN A 135 -16.24 -5.65 -8.59
N ARG A 136 -15.54 -6.37 -7.70
CA ARG A 136 -15.49 -7.83 -7.68
C ARG A 136 -16.03 -8.44 -6.38
N VAL A 137 -16.28 -7.62 -5.36
CA VAL A 137 -16.81 -8.07 -4.07
C VAL A 137 -18.33 -8.00 -4.06
N ARG A 138 -18.99 -9.00 -3.48
CA ARG A 138 -20.41 -8.95 -3.11
C ARG A 138 -20.55 -8.38 -1.72
N PHE A 139 -21.57 -7.55 -1.54
CA PHE A 139 -21.79 -6.82 -0.30
C PHE A 139 -22.79 -7.51 0.64
N ASP A 140 -23.14 -8.77 0.40
CA ASP A 140 -24.11 -9.54 1.19
C ASP A 140 -23.80 -9.54 2.70
N ALA A 141 -22.50 -9.39 3.05
CA ALA A 141 -22.05 -9.30 4.45
C ALA A 141 -22.54 -8.04 5.20
N LEU A 142 -23.07 -7.04 4.48
CA LEU A 142 -23.66 -5.83 5.06
C LEU A 142 -25.14 -5.99 5.41
N GLY A 143 -25.80 -7.10 4.97
CA GLY A 143 -27.22 -7.35 5.25
C GLY A 143 -28.12 -6.21 4.79
N ASP A 144 -29.02 -5.78 5.67
CA ASP A 144 -29.98 -4.70 5.39
C ASP A 144 -29.37 -3.31 5.23
N ALA A 145 -28.06 -3.15 5.50
CA ALA A 145 -27.37 -1.88 5.33
C ALA A 145 -26.95 -1.62 3.87
N ILE A 146 -27.16 -2.57 2.95
CA ILE A 146 -26.80 -2.38 1.54
C ILE A 146 -27.56 -1.20 0.92
N VAL A 147 -26.83 -0.33 0.23
CA VAL A 147 -27.38 0.81 -0.51
C VAL A 147 -27.17 0.68 -2.02
N ALA A 148 -27.74 1.59 -2.81
CA ALA A 148 -27.74 1.47 -4.28
C ALA A 148 -26.35 1.62 -4.93
N THR A 149 -25.38 2.25 -4.27
CA THR A 149 -24.07 2.54 -4.87
C THR A 149 -22.98 1.62 -4.34
N SER A 150 -22.18 1.00 -5.24
CA SER A 150 -21.06 0.13 -4.87
C SER A 150 -20.01 0.87 -4.06
N LEU A 151 -19.71 2.12 -4.42
CA LEU A 151 -18.74 2.96 -3.70
C LEU A 151 -19.11 3.12 -2.22
N HIS A 152 -20.39 3.35 -1.91
CA HIS A 152 -20.87 3.50 -0.54
C HIS A 152 -20.82 2.17 0.20
N ASN A 153 -21.28 1.10 -0.44
CA ASN A 153 -21.20 -0.25 0.12
C ASN A 153 -19.74 -0.67 0.38
N PHE A 154 -18.81 -0.32 -0.53
CA PHE A 154 -17.39 -0.59 -0.32
C PHE A 154 -16.84 0.17 0.88
N ALA A 155 -17.16 1.45 1.03
CA ALA A 155 -16.76 2.24 2.20
C ALA A 155 -17.29 1.61 3.50
N MET A 156 -18.57 1.20 3.54
CA MET A 156 -19.16 0.53 4.70
C MET A 156 -18.48 -0.83 4.99
N LEU A 157 -18.13 -1.60 3.95
CA LEU A 157 -17.40 -2.86 4.13
C LEU A 157 -16.00 -2.60 4.70
N VAL A 158 -15.28 -1.60 4.21
CA VAL A 158 -13.97 -1.18 4.74
C VAL A 158 -14.06 -0.81 6.21
N ASP A 159 -15.07 -0.01 6.60
CA ASP A 159 -15.30 0.39 7.99
C ASP A 159 -15.65 -0.82 8.89
N ALA A 160 -16.45 -1.76 8.37
CA ALA A 160 -16.77 -2.99 9.06
C ALA A 160 -15.54 -3.87 9.29
N LEU A 161 -14.63 -3.97 8.32
CA LEU A 161 -13.37 -4.71 8.44
C LEU A 161 -12.42 -4.02 9.45
N ARG A 162 -12.25 -2.69 9.33
CA ARG A 162 -11.45 -1.89 10.25
C ARG A 162 -11.94 -2.01 11.70
N THR A 163 -13.25 -1.95 11.91
CA THR A 163 -13.84 -2.06 13.25
C THR A 163 -13.58 -3.42 13.89
N ARG A 164 -13.51 -4.49 13.10
CA ARG A 164 -13.22 -5.85 13.59
C ARG A 164 -11.72 -6.11 13.78
N ALA A 165 -10.89 -5.62 12.86
CA ALA A 165 -9.43 -5.75 12.93
C ALA A 165 -8.81 -4.62 13.78
N ARG A 166 -9.26 -4.44 15.00
CA ARG A 166 -8.88 -3.30 15.88
C ARG A 166 -7.38 -3.18 16.16
N SER A 167 -6.65 -4.28 16.10
CA SER A 167 -5.20 -4.32 16.32
C SER A 167 -4.38 -4.05 15.03
N ALA A 168 -5.05 -3.97 13.88
CA ALA A 168 -4.40 -3.66 12.61
C ALA A 168 -4.19 -2.14 12.48
N ALA A 169 -3.04 -1.75 11.92
CA ALA A 169 -2.89 -0.39 11.42
C ALA A 169 -3.82 -0.19 10.21
N PHE A 170 -4.27 1.05 10.00
CA PHE A 170 -5.09 1.42 8.84
C PHE A 170 -4.45 2.59 8.12
N ASP A 171 -4.26 2.44 6.81
CA ASP A 171 -3.67 3.46 5.96
C ASP A 171 -4.50 3.70 4.70
N GLU A 172 -4.85 4.95 4.45
CA GLU A 172 -5.64 5.36 3.28
C GLU A 172 -4.97 6.46 2.44
N ARG A 173 -3.67 6.68 2.64
CA ARG A 173 -2.89 7.68 1.88
C ARG A 173 -2.97 7.49 0.36
N LEU A 174 -3.28 6.28 -0.10
CA LEU A 174 -3.37 5.95 -1.53
C LEU A 174 -4.76 6.21 -2.14
N VAL A 175 -5.77 6.59 -1.36
CA VAL A 175 -7.13 6.91 -1.87
C VAL A 175 -7.13 8.21 -2.66
N ALA A 176 -6.45 9.24 -2.17
CA ALA A 176 -6.41 10.57 -2.78
C ALA A 176 -5.39 10.72 -3.91
N ARG A 177 -4.66 9.65 -4.24
CA ARG A 177 -3.55 9.70 -5.17
C ARG A 177 -4.04 9.76 -6.62
N ARG A 178 -3.86 10.91 -7.27
CA ARG A 178 -4.28 11.14 -8.67
C ARG A 178 -3.29 10.63 -9.73
N THR A 179 -2.09 10.20 -9.32
CA THR A 179 -0.96 9.94 -10.23
C THR A 179 -0.52 8.47 -10.29
N VAL A 180 -1.35 7.54 -9.85
CA VAL A 180 -1.09 6.11 -10.08
C VAL A 180 -1.54 5.80 -11.50
N ALA A 181 -0.57 5.53 -12.37
CA ALA A 181 -0.83 5.30 -13.79
C ALA A 181 -1.44 3.92 -14.06
N ASP A 182 -1.11 2.93 -13.21
CA ASP A 182 -1.58 1.56 -13.34
C ASP A 182 -1.52 0.78 -12.00
N GLU A 183 -2.03 -0.45 -11.99
CA GLU A 183 -2.07 -1.32 -10.82
C GLU A 183 -0.66 -1.74 -10.36
N ILE A 184 0.31 -1.86 -11.28
CA ILE A 184 1.70 -2.24 -10.95
C ILE A 184 2.37 -1.11 -10.16
N ASP A 185 2.12 0.12 -10.58
CA ASP A 185 2.62 1.30 -9.87
C ASP A 185 1.96 1.42 -8.49
N LEU A 186 0.67 1.17 -8.39
CA LEU A 186 -0.05 1.14 -7.12
C LEU A 186 0.55 0.10 -6.16
N LEU A 187 0.78 -1.12 -6.64
CA LEU A 187 1.31 -2.21 -5.82
C LEU A 187 2.67 -1.85 -5.20
N ALA A 188 3.56 -1.19 -5.95
CA ALA A 188 4.83 -0.72 -5.41
C ALA A 188 4.65 0.25 -4.23
N HIS A 189 3.62 1.09 -4.25
CA HIS A 189 3.30 2.02 -3.16
C HIS A 189 2.63 1.32 -1.97
N VAL A 190 1.75 0.36 -2.22
CA VAL A 190 1.13 -0.48 -1.17
C VAL A 190 2.20 -1.24 -0.39
N ILE A 191 3.21 -1.76 -1.08
CA ILE A 191 4.33 -2.47 -0.45
C ILE A 191 5.19 -1.52 0.35
N ALA A 192 5.46 -0.32 -0.17
CA ALA A 192 6.21 0.70 0.57
C ALA A 192 5.50 1.05 1.89
N LEU A 193 4.16 1.15 1.89
CA LEU A 193 3.38 1.34 3.12
C LEU A 193 3.45 0.12 4.04
N SER A 194 3.34 -1.08 3.50
CA SER A 194 3.46 -2.30 4.31
C SER A 194 4.83 -2.39 4.98
N ALA A 195 5.91 -2.06 4.27
CA ALA A 195 7.27 -2.03 4.82
C ALA A 195 7.46 -0.93 5.88
N GLU A 196 6.82 0.24 5.71
CA GLU A 196 6.84 1.30 6.72
C GLU A 196 6.15 0.85 8.01
N HIS A 197 4.95 0.28 7.92
CA HIS A 197 4.17 -0.16 9.08
C HIS A 197 4.78 -1.37 9.79
N ALA A 198 5.51 -2.22 9.09
CA ALA A 198 6.20 -3.34 9.71
C ALA A 198 7.34 -2.90 10.66
N GLY A 199 7.65 -1.59 10.70
CA GLY A 199 8.75 -1.06 11.54
C GLY A 199 10.11 -1.63 11.15
N ALA A 200 10.14 -2.44 10.14
CA ALA A 200 11.29 -3.14 9.65
C ALA A 200 11.92 -2.31 8.52
N SER A 201 13.20 -2.05 8.67
CA SER A 201 14.00 -2.35 7.49
C SER A 201 13.61 -3.79 7.12
N PRO A 202 12.97 -4.06 5.97
CA PRO A 202 12.56 -5.42 5.60
C PRO A 202 13.75 -6.35 5.36
N PHE A 203 14.93 -5.93 5.77
CA PHE A 203 16.21 -6.59 5.58
C PHE A 203 17.04 -6.49 6.87
N ARG A 204 16.85 -7.45 7.74
CA ARG A 204 17.92 -7.99 8.58
C ARG A 204 18.57 -9.14 7.85
#